data_1235240418c372a988aff2c4898ef5fd
#
_entry.id   1235240418c372a988aff2c4898ef5fd
#
_cell.length_a   1.000
_cell.length_b   1.000
_cell.length_c   1.000
_cell.angle_alpha   90.00
_cell.angle_beta   90.00
_cell.angle_gamma   90.00
#
_symmetry.space_group_name_H-M   'P 1'
#
loop_
_entity.id
_entity.type
_entity.pdbx_description
1 polymer ?
#
loop_
_entity_poly.entity_id
_entity_poly.type
_entity_poly.pdbx_seq_one_letter_code
_entity_poly.pdbx_strand_id
1 'polypeptide(L)'
;TRKKDGLPVGAVSGFCNMLFKLLEDSKSNENLEKPTHFAVIFDSARKNFRNEIYPEYKSNRSDAPEDLIPQFEYIRKSVLAFNLPSIELINYEADDLIATYVEKILKEGAKVTIVSSDKDLMQLFDRKVRIYDPMKNKFITDDDVNNKFGVKPEKVIDVQALAGDSTDNVPGVPGIGVKTAAELINQYGTLENLLKNANKIKQNKRRETLIENKDSAVISKKLVTLKKDVPVKNKIDEFKLKEIDKEKLYNFLR
;
A
#
# COMPACT_ATOMS: atom_id res chain seq x y z
N THR A 1 19.46 -12.02 -14.94
CA THR A 1 20.85 -11.97 -14.44
C THR A 1 21.02 -13.05 -13.39
N ARG A 2 22.11 -13.82 -13.48
CA ARG A 2 22.45 -14.90 -12.53
C ARG A 2 23.90 -14.73 -12.08
N LYS A 3 24.20 -15.13 -10.83
CA LYS A 3 25.58 -15.28 -10.34
C LYS A 3 26.27 -16.46 -11.04
N LYS A 4 27.58 -16.61 -10.84
CA LYS A 4 28.38 -17.73 -11.40
C LYS A 4 27.88 -19.11 -10.94
N ASP A 5 27.29 -19.18 -9.76
CA ASP A 5 26.63 -20.37 -9.18
C ASP A 5 25.24 -20.67 -9.73
N GLY A 6 24.74 -19.84 -10.66
CA GLY A 6 23.42 -19.97 -11.27
C GLY A 6 22.30 -19.29 -10.48
N LEU A 7 22.57 -18.68 -9.31
CA LEU A 7 21.56 -18.02 -8.51
C LEU A 7 20.95 -16.81 -9.27
N PRO A 8 19.61 -16.72 -9.41
CA PRO A 8 18.99 -15.55 -9.99
C PRO A 8 19.16 -14.34 -9.05
N VAL A 9 19.57 -13.19 -9.57
CA VAL A 9 19.82 -11.95 -8.79
C VAL A 9 19.22 -10.71 -9.42
N GLY A 10 18.40 -10.87 -10.45
CA GLY A 10 17.82 -9.73 -11.20
C GLY A 10 16.97 -8.83 -10.31
N ALA A 11 16.09 -9.41 -9.49
CA ALA A 11 15.22 -8.64 -8.59
C ALA A 11 16.02 -7.98 -7.46
N VAL A 12 17.00 -8.68 -6.87
CA VAL A 12 17.90 -8.11 -5.84
C VAL A 12 18.67 -6.92 -6.41
N SER A 13 19.26 -7.06 -7.61
CA SER A 13 20.00 -5.97 -8.25
C SER A 13 19.11 -4.78 -8.57
N GLY A 14 17.93 -5.03 -9.12
CA GLY A 14 16.95 -3.97 -9.39
C GLY A 14 16.52 -3.22 -8.12
N PHE A 15 16.23 -3.97 -7.06
CA PHE A 15 15.86 -3.41 -5.76
C PHE A 15 16.99 -2.58 -5.14
N CYS A 16 18.22 -3.10 -5.12
CA CYS A 16 19.39 -2.39 -4.61
C CYS A 16 19.63 -1.07 -5.37
N ASN A 17 19.54 -1.11 -6.71
CA ASN A 17 19.71 0.09 -7.53
C ASN A 17 18.63 1.13 -7.26
N MET A 18 17.36 0.70 -7.14
CA MET A 18 16.25 1.60 -6.80
C MET A 18 16.45 2.20 -5.41
N LEU A 19 16.82 1.40 -4.41
CA LEU A 19 17.03 1.85 -3.04
C LEU A 19 18.21 2.83 -2.96
N PHE A 20 19.32 2.51 -3.62
CA PHE A 20 20.49 3.41 -3.70
C PHE A 20 20.12 4.74 -4.34
N LYS A 21 19.45 4.71 -5.49
CA LYS A 21 18.99 5.91 -6.18
C LYS A 21 18.07 6.75 -5.28
N LEU A 22 17.11 6.14 -4.62
CA LEU A 22 16.18 6.84 -3.73
C LEU A 22 16.92 7.55 -2.58
N LEU A 23 17.92 6.87 -1.97
CA LEU A 23 18.75 7.45 -0.91
C LEU A 23 19.60 8.62 -1.41
N GLU A 24 20.18 8.53 -2.60
CA GLU A 24 20.96 9.62 -3.20
C GLU A 24 20.06 10.79 -3.63
N ASP A 25 18.95 10.52 -4.30
CA ASP A 25 17.97 11.54 -4.70
C ASP A 25 17.41 12.29 -3.47
N SER A 26 17.20 11.59 -2.35
CA SER A 26 16.73 12.21 -1.10
C SER A 26 17.74 13.19 -0.48
N LYS A 27 19.02 13.09 -0.83
CA LYS A 27 20.08 14.02 -0.37
C LYS A 27 20.23 15.24 -1.27
N SER A 28 19.98 15.09 -2.58
CA SER A 28 20.32 16.06 -3.62
C SER A 28 19.11 16.76 -4.25
N ASN A 29 17.92 16.19 -4.15
CA ASN A 29 16.72 16.73 -4.78
C ASN A 29 16.03 17.73 -3.85
N GLU A 30 16.00 19.01 -4.25
CA GLU A 30 15.35 20.09 -3.49
C GLU A 30 13.84 19.89 -3.29
N ASN A 31 13.18 19.08 -4.14
CA ASN A 31 11.77 18.73 -4.01
C ASN A 31 11.51 17.61 -3.00
N LEU A 32 12.55 16.86 -2.61
CA LEU A 32 12.50 15.86 -1.56
C LEU A 32 13.05 16.47 -0.27
N GLU A 33 12.18 16.69 0.72
CA GLU A 33 12.67 17.03 2.06
C GLU A 33 13.63 15.92 2.52
N LYS A 34 14.83 16.30 3.02
CA LYS A 34 15.81 15.32 3.51
C LYS A 34 15.18 14.47 4.60
N PRO A 35 15.07 13.14 4.42
CA PRO A 35 14.48 12.28 5.45
C PRO A 35 15.41 12.20 6.65
N THR A 36 14.87 12.33 7.85
CA THR A 36 15.58 12.06 9.09
C THR A 36 15.47 10.59 9.51
N HIS A 37 14.42 9.92 9.03
CA HIS A 37 14.09 8.54 9.32
C HIS A 37 13.77 7.81 8.02
N PHE A 38 14.08 6.52 7.97
CA PHE A 38 13.82 5.67 6.82
C PHE A 38 13.57 4.23 7.29
N ALA A 39 12.58 3.58 6.73
CA ALA A 39 12.33 2.16 6.95
C ALA A 39 11.83 1.51 5.66
N VAL A 40 12.17 0.24 5.46
CA VAL A 40 11.63 -0.60 4.40
C VAL A 40 10.68 -1.61 5.01
N ILE A 41 9.46 -1.66 4.52
CA ILE A 41 8.39 -2.48 5.06
C ILE A 41 8.04 -3.55 4.04
N PHE A 42 7.93 -4.79 4.49
CA PHE A 42 7.65 -5.96 3.67
C PHE A 42 6.39 -6.69 4.12
N ASP A 43 5.76 -7.37 3.18
CA ASP A 43 4.80 -8.42 3.50
C ASP A 43 5.54 -9.62 4.10
N SER A 44 5.03 -10.16 5.20
CA SER A 44 5.62 -11.32 5.88
C SER A 44 5.15 -12.64 5.28
N ALA A 45 3.90 -12.70 4.81
CA ALA A 45 3.26 -13.89 4.29
C ALA A 45 2.11 -13.54 3.34
N ARG A 46 1.67 -14.54 2.56
CA ARG A 46 0.54 -14.40 1.63
C ARG A 46 -0.81 -14.31 2.34
N LYS A 47 -0.97 -15.04 3.46
CA LYS A 47 -2.18 -15.04 4.27
C LYS A 47 -2.07 -14.05 5.43
N ASN A 48 -3.15 -13.35 5.70
CA ASN A 48 -3.25 -12.37 6.77
C ASN A 48 -4.67 -12.36 7.36
N PHE A 49 -4.97 -11.48 8.32
CA PHE A 49 -6.26 -11.39 9.00
C PHE A 49 -7.45 -11.18 8.05
N ARG A 50 -7.24 -10.63 6.83
CA ARG A 50 -8.31 -10.46 5.85
C ARG A 50 -8.85 -11.80 5.35
N ASN A 51 -8.03 -12.85 5.34
CA ASN A 51 -8.50 -14.20 5.00
C ASN A 51 -9.44 -14.81 6.05
N GLU A 52 -9.41 -14.32 7.30
CA GLU A 52 -10.39 -14.68 8.33
C GLU A 52 -11.74 -14.00 8.07
N ILE A 53 -11.72 -12.77 7.52
CA ILE A 53 -12.92 -12.02 7.13
C ILE A 53 -13.53 -12.58 5.84
N TYR A 54 -12.67 -12.85 4.86
CA TYR A 54 -13.04 -13.34 3.54
C TYR A 54 -11.98 -14.32 3.03
N PRO A 55 -12.24 -15.63 3.12
CA PRO A 55 -11.26 -16.68 2.78
C PRO A 55 -10.69 -16.58 1.37
N GLU A 56 -11.47 -16.04 0.44
CA GLU A 56 -11.11 -15.87 -0.97
C GLU A 56 -10.24 -14.64 -1.26
N TYR A 57 -9.93 -13.81 -0.24
CA TYR A 57 -9.08 -12.64 -0.40
C TYR A 57 -7.72 -13.04 -0.97
N LYS A 58 -7.33 -12.41 -2.10
CA LYS A 58 -6.10 -12.72 -2.86
C LYS A 58 -5.94 -14.18 -3.32
N SER A 59 -7.02 -14.97 -3.34
CA SER A 59 -6.97 -16.39 -3.76
C SER A 59 -6.63 -16.55 -5.25
N ASN A 60 -6.96 -15.55 -6.07
CA ASN A 60 -6.71 -15.51 -7.51
C ASN A 60 -5.27 -15.12 -7.90
N ARG A 61 -4.42 -14.73 -6.92
CA ARG A 61 -3.02 -14.40 -7.19
C ARG A 61 -2.21 -15.68 -7.44
N SER A 62 -1.47 -15.72 -8.55
CA SER A 62 -0.52 -16.80 -8.84
C SER A 62 0.62 -16.82 -7.84
N ASP A 63 1.31 -17.94 -7.75
CA ASP A 63 2.54 -18.03 -6.98
C ASP A 63 3.65 -17.20 -7.62
N ALA A 64 4.61 -16.78 -6.79
CA ALA A 64 5.76 -16.06 -7.29
C ALA A 64 6.56 -16.97 -8.26
N PRO A 65 7.13 -16.43 -9.34
CA PRO A 65 8.02 -17.18 -10.22
C PRO A 65 9.14 -17.86 -9.43
N GLU A 66 9.48 -19.09 -9.81
CA GLU A 66 10.51 -19.89 -9.10
C GLU A 66 11.84 -19.15 -8.97
N ASP A 67 12.26 -18.42 -9.99
CA ASP A 67 13.48 -17.60 -9.98
C ASP A 67 13.38 -16.38 -9.02
N LEU A 68 12.20 -15.98 -8.58
CA LEU A 68 12.00 -14.85 -7.66
C LEU A 68 12.04 -15.29 -6.19
N ILE A 69 11.55 -16.49 -5.89
CA ILE A 69 11.43 -17.00 -4.51
C ILE A 69 12.75 -16.90 -3.73
N PRO A 70 13.91 -17.43 -4.23
CA PRO A 70 15.17 -17.34 -3.52
C PRO A 70 15.69 -15.91 -3.34
N GLN A 71 15.19 -14.96 -4.14
CA GLN A 71 15.62 -13.57 -4.07
C GLN A 71 14.97 -12.77 -2.94
N PHE A 72 13.80 -13.19 -2.41
CA PHE A 72 13.13 -12.49 -1.33
C PHE A 72 13.98 -12.34 -0.08
N GLU A 73 14.69 -13.39 0.30
CA GLU A 73 15.60 -13.34 1.44
C GLU A 73 16.77 -12.37 1.20
N TYR A 74 17.36 -12.40 -0.01
CA TYR A 74 18.44 -11.48 -0.37
C TYR A 74 17.99 -10.03 -0.45
N ILE A 75 16.75 -9.76 -0.90
CA ILE A 75 16.18 -8.41 -0.88
C ILE A 75 16.10 -7.90 0.57
N ARG A 76 15.62 -8.70 1.52
CA ARG A 76 15.59 -8.32 2.94
C ARG A 76 17.00 -8.11 3.51
N LYS A 77 17.93 -9.00 3.21
CA LYS A 77 19.35 -8.86 3.60
C LYS A 77 19.99 -7.61 3.00
N SER A 78 19.63 -7.23 1.78
CA SER A 78 20.14 -6.00 1.16
C SER A 78 19.76 -4.75 1.94
N VAL A 79 18.52 -4.65 2.46
CA VAL A 79 18.08 -3.52 3.29
C VAL A 79 18.97 -3.37 4.52
N LEU A 80 19.27 -4.49 5.19
CA LEU A 80 20.19 -4.51 6.33
C LEU A 80 21.63 -4.15 5.94
N ALA A 81 22.08 -4.53 4.73
CA ALA A 81 23.38 -4.14 4.20
C ALA A 81 23.46 -2.62 3.91
N PHE A 82 22.35 -1.99 3.51
CA PHE A 82 22.23 -0.54 3.41
C PHE A 82 22.15 0.19 4.77
N ASN A 83 22.25 -0.54 5.88
CA ASN A 83 22.08 -0.04 7.25
C ASN A 83 20.70 0.58 7.52
N LEU A 84 19.67 0.01 6.90
CA LEU A 84 18.28 0.42 7.03
C LEU A 84 17.45 -0.60 7.81
N PRO A 85 16.44 -0.16 8.57
CA PRO A 85 15.46 -1.04 9.18
C PRO A 85 14.63 -1.79 8.11
N SER A 86 14.51 -3.11 8.30
CA SER A 86 13.64 -3.99 7.52
C SER A 86 12.54 -4.49 8.44
N ILE A 87 11.29 -4.19 8.11
CA ILE A 87 10.15 -4.41 8.99
C ILE A 87 9.12 -5.28 8.28
N GLU A 88 8.67 -6.29 8.98
CA GLU A 88 7.53 -7.13 8.61
C GLU A 88 6.84 -7.64 9.87
N LEU A 89 5.58 -8.00 9.78
CA LEU A 89 4.84 -8.60 10.88
C LEU A 89 3.86 -9.64 10.36
N ILE A 90 3.92 -10.84 10.94
CA ILE A 90 3.01 -11.95 10.59
C ILE A 90 1.55 -11.51 10.80
N ASN A 91 0.67 -11.94 9.91
CA ASN A 91 -0.75 -11.66 9.90
C ASN A 91 -1.16 -10.26 9.42
N TYR A 92 -0.21 -9.40 9.05
CA TYR A 92 -0.48 -8.07 8.52
C TYR A 92 0.26 -7.85 7.20
N GLU A 93 -0.33 -7.05 6.32
CA GLU A 93 0.30 -6.62 5.08
C GLU A 93 1.21 -5.41 5.33
N ALA A 94 2.17 -5.21 4.44
CA ALA A 94 3.06 -4.04 4.49
C ALA A 94 2.27 -2.72 4.57
N ASP A 95 1.16 -2.63 3.86
CA ASP A 95 0.31 -1.44 3.81
C ASP A 95 -0.35 -1.13 5.16
N ASP A 96 -0.72 -2.16 5.94
CA ASP A 96 -1.24 -1.99 7.30
C ASP A 96 -0.16 -1.45 8.26
N LEU A 97 1.07 -1.95 8.12
CA LEU A 97 2.20 -1.44 8.89
C LEU A 97 2.51 0.01 8.51
N ILE A 98 2.54 0.32 7.21
CA ILE A 98 2.72 1.69 6.71
C ILE A 98 1.64 2.60 7.30
N ALA A 99 0.36 2.23 7.20
CA ALA A 99 -0.75 3.01 7.73
C ALA A 99 -0.64 3.24 9.25
N THR A 100 -0.19 2.21 9.99
CA THR A 100 0.02 2.31 11.43
C THR A 100 1.18 3.26 11.79
N TYR A 101 2.30 3.19 11.06
CA TYR A 101 3.41 4.11 11.28
C TYR A 101 3.08 5.54 10.85
N VAL A 102 2.36 5.72 9.75
CA VAL A 102 1.84 7.03 9.34
C VAL A 102 1.02 7.66 10.47
N GLU A 103 0.06 6.92 11.04
CA GLU A 103 -0.77 7.40 12.13
C GLU A 103 0.04 7.81 13.38
N LYS A 104 1.07 7.01 13.73
CA LYS A 104 1.97 7.32 14.85
C LYS A 104 2.80 8.57 14.60
N ILE A 105 3.40 8.68 13.41
CA ILE A 105 4.27 9.80 13.02
C ILE A 105 3.47 11.11 12.95
N LEU A 106 2.25 11.06 12.44
CA LEU A 106 1.36 12.23 12.39
C LEU A 106 0.99 12.74 13.79
N LYS A 107 0.80 11.83 14.78
CA LYS A 107 0.55 12.20 16.18
C LYS A 107 1.75 12.91 16.81
N GLU A 108 2.96 12.61 16.39
CA GLU A 108 4.18 13.32 16.78
C GLU A 108 4.39 14.65 16.02
N GLY A 109 3.47 15.00 15.12
CA GLY A 109 3.50 16.25 14.35
C GLY A 109 4.42 16.23 13.13
N ALA A 110 5.08 15.11 12.84
CA ALA A 110 5.99 14.98 11.72
C ALA A 110 5.27 14.72 10.38
N LYS A 111 6.01 14.78 9.27
CA LYS A 111 5.53 14.49 7.92
C LYS A 111 6.02 13.11 7.48
N VAL A 112 5.29 12.49 6.56
CA VAL A 112 5.61 11.18 5.99
C VAL A 112 5.67 11.26 4.48
N THR A 113 6.69 10.64 3.88
CA THR A 113 6.70 10.31 2.46
C THR A 113 6.64 8.80 2.31
N ILE A 114 5.56 8.30 1.73
CA ILE A 114 5.40 6.89 1.36
C ILE A 114 5.98 6.72 -0.04
N VAL A 115 6.86 5.75 -0.23
CA VAL A 115 7.42 5.40 -1.54
C VAL A 115 6.77 4.11 -2.01
N SER A 116 5.80 4.22 -2.90
CA SER A 116 5.06 3.08 -3.43
C SER A 116 4.29 3.45 -4.70
N SER A 117 4.12 2.47 -5.60
CA SER A 117 3.22 2.58 -6.76
C SER A 117 1.82 2.03 -6.46
N ASP A 118 1.58 1.55 -5.23
CA ASP A 118 0.30 0.95 -4.86
C ASP A 118 -0.79 2.01 -4.69
N LYS A 119 -1.90 1.82 -5.42
CA LYS A 119 -3.05 2.72 -5.37
C LYS A 119 -3.78 2.69 -4.03
N ASP A 120 -3.67 1.59 -3.28
CA ASP A 120 -4.42 1.40 -2.03
C ASP A 120 -3.87 2.31 -0.93
N LEU A 121 -2.60 2.69 -1.01
CA LEU A 121 -1.99 3.68 -0.13
C LEU A 121 -2.50 5.12 -0.38
N MET A 122 -3.20 5.38 -1.51
CA MET A 122 -3.81 6.70 -1.77
C MET A 122 -4.86 7.08 -0.73
N GLN A 123 -5.44 6.12 0.00
CA GLN A 123 -6.32 6.39 1.14
C GLN A 123 -5.62 7.07 2.33
N LEU A 124 -4.28 7.07 2.35
CA LEU A 124 -3.45 7.72 3.38
C LEU A 124 -2.99 9.11 2.96
N PHE A 125 -3.24 9.52 1.71
CA PHE A 125 -2.80 10.81 1.19
C PHE A 125 -3.43 11.96 1.99
N ASP A 126 -2.59 12.88 2.49
CA ASP A 126 -2.98 14.01 3.30
C ASP A 126 -1.95 15.15 3.14
N ARG A 127 -2.20 16.32 3.71
CA ARG A 127 -1.28 17.48 3.70
C ARG A 127 0.09 17.17 4.31
N LYS A 128 0.17 16.22 5.25
CA LYS A 128 1.39 15.77 5.90
C LYS A 128 1.87 14.41 5.41
N VAL A 129 1.11 13.75 4.53
CA VAL A 129 1.43 12.44 3.96
C VAL A 129 1.54 12.57 2.45
N ARG A 130 2.77 12.51 1.94
CA ARG A 130 3.04 12.52 0.51
C ARG A 130 3.27 11.08 0.03
N ILE A 131 2.90 10.79 -1.20
CA ILE A 131 3.15 9.50 -1.86
C ILE A 131 4.01 9.76 -3.08
N TYR A 132 5.16 9.09 -3.15
CA TYR A 132 6.05 9.14 -4.30
C TYR A 132 5.99 7.80 -5.04
N ASP A 133 5.60 7.86 -6.32
CA ASP A 133 5.58 6.69 -7.21
C ASP A 133 6.95 6.56 -7.90
N PRO A 134 7.80 5.59 -7.48
CA PRO A 134 9.14 5.44 -8.02
C PRO A 134 9.15 4.93 -9.47
N MET A 135 8.08 4.27 -9.91
CA MET A 135 7.96 3.77 -11.28
C MET A 135 7.67 4.92 -12.26
N LYS A 136 6.92 5.93 -11.83
CA LYS A 136 6.60 7.12 -12.61
C LYS A 136 7.50 8.30 -12.30
N ASN A 137 8.36 8.16 -11.31
CA ASN A 137 9.27 9.21 -10.83
C ASN A 137 8.53 10.52 -10.50
N LYS A 138 7.40 10.42 -9.80
CA LYS A 138 6.57 11.59 -9.45
C LYS A 138 5.86 11.44 -8.11
N PHE A 139 5.53 12.58 -7.51
CA PHE A 139 4.60 12.62 -6.40
C PHE A 139 3.15 12.47 -6.88
N ILE A 140 2.37 11.74 -6.12
CA ILE A 140 0.92 11.66 -6.30
C ILE A 140 0.30 12.98 -5.81
N THR A 141 -0.66 13.48 -6.57
CA THR A 141 -1.41 14.71 -6.27
C THR A 141 -2.88 14.40 -5.98
N ASP A 142 -3.62 15.37 -5.46
CA ASP A 142 -5.09 15.29 -5.33
C ASP A 142 -5.76 14.98 -6.67
N ASP A 143 -5.25 15.54 -7.78
CA ASP A 143 -5.75 15.26 -9.12
C ASP A 143 -5.50 13.81 -9.53
N ASP A 144 -4.35 13.23 -9.18
CA ASP A 144 -4.07 11.80 -9.44
C ASP A 144 -5.06 10.91 -8.70
N VAL A 145 -5.36 11.21 -7.43
CA VAL A 145 -6.36 10.48 -6.64
C VAL A 145 -7.75 10.64 -7.25
N ASN A 146 -8.14 11.86 -7.60
CA ASN A 146 -9.42 12.13 -8.23
C ASN A 146 -9.54 11.48 -9.62
N ASN A 147 -8.49 11.50 -10.43
CA ASN A 147 -8.47 10.82 -11.73
C ASN A 147 -8.58 9.30 -11.58
N LYS A 148 -8.01 8.72 -10.51
CA LYS A 148 -8.05 7.28 -10.26
C LYS A 148 -9.39 6.82 -9.69
N PHE A 149 -9.92 7.55 -8.71
CA PHE A 149 -11.07 7.13 -7.91
C PHE A 149 -12.32 8.01 -8.07
N GLY A 150 -12.23 9.17 -8.72
CA GLY A 150 -13.35 10.11 -8.91
C GLY A 150 -13.79 10.83 -7.63
N VAL A 151 -12.96 10.78 -6.58
CA VAL A 151 -13.24 11.35 -5.26
C VAL A 151 -11.97 11.88 -4.62
N LYS A 152 -12.14 12.64 -3.52
CA LYS A 152 -11.02 13.04 -2.67
C LYS A 152 -10.47 11.86 -1.85
N PRO A 153 -9.23 11.94 -1.33
CA PRO A 153 -8.56 10.85 -0.60
C PRO A 153 -9.39 10.23 0.52
N GLU A 154 -10.08 11.04 1.31
CA GLU A 154 -10.91 10.58 2.43
C GLU A 154 -12.10 9.69 2.05
N LYS A 155 -12.46 9.65 0.76
CA LYS A 155 -13.56 8.84 0.22
C LYS A 155 -13.09 7.62 -0.59
N VAL A 156 -11.79 7.44 -0.76
CA VAL A 156 -11.21 6.34 -1.57
C VAL A 156 -11.67 4.98 -1.06
N ILE A 157 -11.68 4.77 0.25
CA ILE A 157 -12.12 3.51 0.88
C ILE A 157 -13.56 3.16 0.47
N ASP A 158 -14.47 4.14 0.51
CA ASP A 158 -15.87 3.92 0.19
C ASP A 158 -16.10 3.60 -1.30
N VAL A 159 -15.32 4.23 -2.17
CA VAL A 159 -15.34 3.93 -3.61
C VAL A 159 -14.81 2.51 -3.87
N GLN A 160 -13.68 2.13 -3.26
CA GLN A 160 -13.12 0.78 -3.39
C GLN A 160 -14.06 -0.29 -2.80
N ALA A 161 -14.73 0.01 -1.70
CA ALA A 161 -15.71 -0.91 -1.10
C ALA A 161 -16.88 -1.24 -2.04
N LEU A 162 -17.33 -0.25 -2.82
CA LEU A 162 -18.40 -0.44 -3.80
C LEU A 162 -17.89 -1.09 -5.09
N ALA A 163 -16.76 -0.60 -5.62
CA ALA A 163 -16.22 -1.06 -6.90
C ALA A 163 -15.60 -2.46 -6.79
N GLY A 164 -15.12 -2.84 -5.60
CA GLY A 164 -14.30 -4.01 -5.41
C GLY A 164 -12.91 -3.85 -6.00
N ASP A 165 -12.12 -4.92 -5.94
CA ASP A 165 -10.82 -5.03 -6.57
C ASP A 165 -10.59 -6.46 -7.09
N SER A 166 -10.55 -6.60 -8.40
CA SER A 166 -10.33 -7.92 -9.03
C SER A 166 -8.91 -8.46 -8.81
N THR A 167 -7.92 -7.59 -8.58
CA THR A 167 -6.55 -8.01 -8.32
C THR A 167 -6.42 -8.71 -6.97
N ASP A 168 -7.16 -8.21 -5.97
CA ASP A 168 -7.15 -8.73 -4.60
C ASP A 168 -8.37 -9.60 -4.28
N ASN A 169 -9.17 -9.87 -5.29
CA ASN A 169 -10.42 -10.60 -5.13
C ASN A 169 -11.36 -10.00 -4.09
N VAL A 170 -11.46 -8.67 -4.07
CA VAL A 170 -12.42 -7.94 -3.26
C VAL A 170 -13.73 -7.85 -4.03
N PRO A 171 -14.86 -8.37 -3.48
CA PRO A 171 -16.06 -8.58 -4.29
C PRO A 171 -16.74 -7.28 -4.74
N GLY A 172 -16.77 -6.24 -3.92
CA GLY A 172 -17.53 -5.03 -4.21
C GLY A 172 -19.02 -5.28 -4.34
N VAL A 173 -19.68 -4.45 -5.16
CA VAL A 173 -21.08 -4.60 -5.55
C VAL A 173 -21.15 -4.91 -7.05
N PRO A 174 -21.76 -6.02 -7.48
CA PRO A 174 -21.82 -6.41 -8.89
C PRO A 174 -22.34 -5.29 -9.80
N GLY A 175 -21.63 -5.01 -10.89
CA GLY A 175 -22.01 -3.98 -11.86
C GLY A 175 -21.77 -2.53 -11.41
N ILE A 176 -21.16 -2.31 -10.25
CA ILE A 176 -20.73 -1.00 -9.79
C ILE A 176 -19.21 -0.88 -9.93
N GLY A 177 -18.75 -0.25 -11.01
CA GLY A 177 -17.34 0.10 -11.17
C GLY A 177 -16.99 1.44 -10.52
N VAL A 178 -15.69 1.79 -10.55
CA VAL A 178 -15.14 3.00 -9.89
C VAL A 178 -15.93 4.27 -10.21
N LYS A 179 -16.27 4.50 -11.49
CA LYS A 179 -17.02 5.71 -11.90
C LYS A 179 -18.39 5.81 -11.22
N THR A 180 -19.16 4.72 -11.25
CA THR A 180 -20.49 4.69 -10.61
C THR A 180 -20.38 4.76 -9.09
N ALA A 181 -19.36 4.10 -8.50
CA ALA A 181 -19.07 4.18 -7.08
C ALA A 181 -18.78 5.63 -6.66
N ALA A 182 -17.92 6.32 -7.43
CA ALA A 182 -17.59 7.73 -7.18
C ALA A 182 -18.82 8.64 -7.25
N GLU A 183 -19.67 8.48 -8.27
CA GLU A 183 -20.95 9.23 -8.39
C GLU A 183 -21.81 9.06 -7.14
N LEU A 184 -21.99 7.81 -6.69
CA LEU A 184 -22.79 7.49 -5.51
C LEU A 184 -22.18 8.06 -4.23
N ILE A 185 -20.87 7.89 -4.03
CA ILE A 185 -20.18 8.39 -2.83
C ILE A 185 -20.14 9.91 -2.81
N ASN A 186 -19.98 10.57 -3.95
CA ASN A 186 -20.07 12.04 -4.01
C ASN A 186 -21.49 12.54 -3.68
N GLN A 187 -22.53 11.81 -4.07
CA GLN A 187 -23.92 12.16 -3.79
C GLN A 187 -24.32 11.87 -2.33
N TYR A 188 -23.94 10.73 -1.78
CA TYR A 188 -24.39 10.27 -0.46
C TYR A 188 -23.36 10.48 0.65
N GLY A 189 -22.13 10.85 0.33
CA GLY A 189 -21.05 11.16 1.26
C GLY A 189 -20.25 9.94 1.70
N THR A 190 -20.89 8.92 2.27
CA THR A 190 -20.25 7.67 2.77
C THR A 190 -20.99 6.43 2.31
N LEU A 191 -20.34 5.28 2.37
CA LEU A 191 -20.94 3.97 2.07
C LEU A 191 -22.14 3.71 3.00
N GLU A 192 -21.99 3.97 4.29
CA GLU A 192 -23.06 3.74 5.28
C GLU A 192 -24.32 4.56 4.96
N ASN A 193 -24.11 5.84 4.63
CA ASN A 193 -25.24 6.70 4.27
C ASN A 193 -25.87 6.28 2.95
N LEU A 194 -25.06 5.87 1.96
CA LEU A 194 -25.55 5.32 0.70
C LEU A 194 -26.42 4.09 0.95
N LEU A 195 -25.93 3.10 1.70
CA LEU A 195 -26.65 1.86 1.99
C LEU A 195 -27.94 2.09 2.77
N LYS A 196 -27.94 3.03 3.72
CA LYS A 196 -29.14 3.45 4.46
C LYS A 196 -30.21 4.09 3.56
N ASN A 197 -29.80 4.76 2.50
CA ASN A 197 -30.68 5.46 1.57
C ASN A 197 -30.81 4.74 0.21
N ALA A 198 -30.36 3.51 0.09
CA ALA A 198 -30.36 2.77 -1.18
C ALA A 198 -31.75 2.71 -1.83
N ASN A 199 -32.80 2.61 -1.02
CA ASN A 199 -34.20 2.59 -1.48
C ASN A 199 -34.64 3.88 -2.21
N LYS A 200 -33.92 5.00 -2.04
CA LYS A 200 -34.19 6.29 -2.70
C LYS A 200 -33.53 6.43 -4.06
N ILE A 201 -32.72 5.46 -4.48
CA ILE A 201 -32.04 5.50 -5.77
C ILE A 201 -33.06 5.32 -6.89
N LYS A 202 -33.08 6.27 -7.81
CA LYS A 202 -34.07 6.31 -8.91
C LYS A 202 -33.94 5.14 -9.90
N GLN A 203 -32.71 4.69 -10.18
CA GLN A 203 -32.45 3.60 -11.11
C GLN A 203 -32.76 2.25 -10.44
N ASN A 204 -33.83 1.57 -10.87
CA ASN A 204 -34.33 0.34 -10.27
C ASN A 204 -33.25 -0.72 -10.14
N LYS A 205 -32.57 -1.06 -11.23
CA LYS A 205 -31.52 -2.08 -11.23
C LYS A 205 -30.39 -1.77 -10.22
N ARG A 206 -29.92 -0.54 -10.20
CA ARG A 206 -28.85 -0.10 -9.27
C ARG A 206 -29.32 -0.16 -7.81
N ARG A 207 -30.57 0.25 -7.55
CA ARG A 207 -31.19 0.19 -6.23
C ARG A 207 -31.27 -1.25 -5.73
N GLU A 208 -31.83 -2.14 -6.53
CA GLU A 208 -31.98 -3.58 -6.21
C GLU A 208 -30.61 -4.21 -5.95
N THR A 209 -29.66 -4.02 -6.86
CA THR A 209 -28.29 -4.55 -6.70
C THR A 209 -27.62 -4.08 -5.40
N LEU A 210 -27.75 -2.80 -5.03
CA LEU A 210 -27.18 -2.28 -3.78
C LEU A 210 -27.85 -2.87 -2.54
N ILE A 211 -29.18 -3.06 -2.56
CA ILE A 211 -29.92 -3.65 -1.45
C ILE A 211 -29.54 -5.11 -1.27
N GLU A 212 -29.49 -5.87 -2.37
CA GLU A 212 -29.15 -7.30 -2.36
C GLU A 212 -27.70 -7.58 -1.95
N ASN A 213 -26.78 -6.68 -2.31
CA ASN A 213 -25.35 -6.85 -2.07
C ASN A 213 -24.77 -5.95 -0.96
N LYS A 214 -25.63 -5.54 -0.03
CA LYS A 214 -25.23 -4.68 1.10
C LYS A 214 -24.10 -5.30 1.91
N ASP A 215 -24.20 -6.58 2.23
CA ASP A 215 -23.21 -7.29 3.04
C ASP A 215 -21.88 -7.43 2.29
N SER A 216 -21.92 -7.63 0.97
CA SER A 216 -20.72 -7.65 0.13
C SER A 216 -19.98 -6.31 0.15
N ALA A 217 -20.71 -5.19 0.08
CA ALA A 217 -20.10 -3.86 0.20
C ALA A 217 -19.46 -3.63 1.58
N VAL A 218 -20.11 -4.08 2.65
CA VAL A 218 -19.59 -3.96 4.02
C VAL A 218 -18.34 -4.82 4.22
N ILE A 219 -18.34 -6.06 3.72
CA ILE A 219 -17.15 -6.93 3.73
C ILE A 219 -16.04 -6.29 2.92
N SER A 220 -16.33 -5.83 1.71
CA SER A 220 -15.34 -5.16 0.86
C SER A 220 -14.72 -3.94 1.54
N LYS A 221 -15.51 -3.13 2.25
CA LYS A 221 -14.97 -2.01 3.04
C LYS A 221 -13.97 -2.48 4.09
N LYS A 222 -14.25 -3.57 4.80
CA LYS A 222 -13.31 -4.15 5.79
C LYS A 222 -12.01 -4.63 5.13
N LEU A 223 -12.10 -5.19 3.92
CA LEU A 223 -10.94 -5.70 3.19
C LEU A 223 -10.03 -4.59 2.66
N VAL A 224 -10.61 -3.51 2.12
CA VAL A 224 -9.83 -2.42 1.52
C VAL A 224 -9.35 -1.40 2.55
N THR A 225 -9.91 -1.36 3.74
CA THR A 225 -9.48 -0.43 4.79
C THR A 225 -8.17 -0.89 5.40
N LEU A 226 -7.16 -0.04 5.33
CA LEU A 226 -5.87 -0.30 5.97
C LEU A 226 -5.98 -0.18 7.48
N LYS A 227 -5.36 -1.14 8.18
CA LYS A 227 -5.33 -1.17 9.64
C LYS A 227 -4.29 -0.18 10.17
N LYS A 228 -4.71 0.69 11.10
CA LYS A 228 -3.88 1.79 11.64
C LYS A 228 -3.42 1.57 13.08
N ASP A 229 -3.74 0.40 13.64
CA ASP A 229 -3.49 0.02 15.03
C ASP A 229 -2.79 -1.35 15.15
N VAL A 230 -1.98 -1.69 14.15
CA VAL A 230 -1.16 -2.91 14.17
C VAL A 230 -0.22 -2.88 15.38
N PRO A 231 -0.03 -4.00 16.11
CA PRO A 231 0.84 -4.06 17.29
C PRO A 231 2.33 -4.08 16.89
N VAL A 232 2.78 -3.02 16.20
CA VAL A 232 4.17 -2.88 15.76
C VAL A 232 5.10 -2.71 16.96
N LYS A 233 6.23 -3.42 16.95
CA LYS A 233 7.20 -3.45 18.04
C LYS A 233 8.27 -2.36 17.93
N ASN A 234 8.68 -2.04 16.69
CA ASN A 234 9.72 -1.07 16.43
C ASN A 234 9.25 0.35 16.74
N LYS A 235 10.08 1.11 17.43
CA LYS A 235 9.86 2.53 17.69
C LYS A 235 10.34 3.38 16.53
N ILE A 236 9.74 4.55 16.32
CA ILE A 236 10.10 5.47 15.23
C ILE A 236 11.58 5.89 15.35
N ASP A 237 12.12 6.08 16.55
CA ASP A 237 13.54 6.40 16.76
C ASP A 237 14.52 5.37 16.19
N GLU A 238 14.09 4.10 16.07
CA GLU A 238 14.93 3.05 15.46
C GLU A 238 15.09 3.25 13.94
N PHE A 239 14.26 4.09 13.34
CA PHE A 239 14.27 4.39 11.91
C PHE A 239 15.18 5.56 11.55
N LYS A 240 15.86 6.17 12.53
CA LYS A 240 16.85 7.23 12.26
C LYS A 240 17.79 6.80 11.16
N LEU A 241 17.86 7.63 10.10
CA LEU A 241 18.72 7.38 8.96
C LEU A 241 20.18 7.42 9.40
N LYS A 242 20.89 6.33 9.16
CA LYS A 242 22.32 6.18 9.43
C LYS A 242 23.09 6.23 8.12
N GLU A 243 24.37 6.54 8.20
CA GLU A 243 25.25 6.43 7.04
C GLU A 243 25.35 4.97 6.57
N ILE A 244 25.47 4.81 5.25
CA ILE A 244 25.67 3.49 4.66
C ILE A 244 27.05 2.96 5.09
N ASP A 245 27.06 1.78 5.69
CA ASP A 245 28.29 1.04 5.95
C ASP A 245 28.79 0.45 4.61
N LYS A 246 29.75 1.13 4.01
CA LYS A 246 30.28 0.79 2.69
C LYS A 246 30.93 -0.60 2.67
N GLU A 247 31.59 -1.00 3.74
CA GLU A 247 32.24 -2.32 3.84
C GLU A 247 31.19 -3.43 3.90
N LYS A 248 30.17 -3.27 4.74
CA LYS A 248 29.06 -4.20 4.87
C LYS A 248 28.29 -4.34 3.56
N LEU A 249 27.98 -3.20 2.90
CA LEU A 249 27.29 -3.21 1.62
C LEU A 249 28.14 -3.89 0.53
N TYR A 250 29.43 -3.60 0.45
CA TYR A 250 30.35 -4.21 -0.51
C TYR A 250 30.46 -5.73 -0.32
N ASN A 251 30.55 -6.18 0.92
CA ASN A 251 30.59 -7.62 1.25
C ASN A 251 29.29 -8.33 0.88
N PHE A 252 28.14 -7.67 0.98
CA PHE A 252 26.87 -8.22 0.54
C PHE A 252 26.76 -8.32 -1.00
N LEU A 253 27.29 -7.35 -1.74
CA LEU A 253 27.20 -7.27 -3.21
C LEU A 253 28.17 -8.21 -3.95
N ARG A 254 29.16 -8.77 -3.28
CA ARG A 254 30.09 -9.79 -3.80
C ARG A 254 29.49 -11.18 -3.85
#